data_2e9bf9d7138cd792086f1bffb477198d
#
_entry.id   2e9bf9d7138cd792086f1bffb477198d
#
_cell.length_a   1.000
_cell.length_b   1.000
_cell.length_c   1.000
_cell.angle_alpha   90.00
_cell.angle_beta   90.00
_cell.angle_gamma   90.00
#
_symmetry.space_group_name_H-M   'P 1'
#
loop_
_entity.id
_entity.type
_entity.pdbx_description
1 polymer ?
#
loop_
_entity_poly.entity_id
_entity_poly.type
_entity_poly.pdbx_seq_one_letter_code
_entity_poly.pdbx_strand_id
1 'polypeptide(L)'
;ERKNVEVRSVGIEHLDVWYRLYCETGMRNGLHINSLDYFRSVLAAKMEETDKDVTVKLLIAYCGEEPLAAMFLVISSHRTTYLYGASSSEHRNLMPTYALQWNAIQIAKTMGCLEYDFFGISPNPEPSHPMYGLYRFKKGFGGHIFHHLGCWDYPLDEEKYQVFRAYEMSRQGYYAV
;
A
#
# COMPACT_ATOMS: atom_id res chain seq x y z
N GLU A 1 -16.94 -9.86 9.24
CA GLU A 1 -17.50 -10.85 10.19
C GLU A 1 -18.36 -11.93 9.51
N ARG A 2 -19.16 -11.63 8.50
CA ARG A 2 -19.99 -12.66 7.84
C ARG A 2 -19.22 -13.78 7.12
N LYS A 3 -17.92 -13.61 6.88
CA LYS A 3 -17.08 -14.53 6.09
C LYS A 3 -15.90 -15.10 6.86
N ASN A 4 -15.91 -15.02 8.19
CA ASN A 4 -14.84 -15.50 9.08
C ASN A 4 -13.44 -14.94 8.74
N VAL A 5 -13.38 -13.72 8.24
CA VAL A 5 -12.11 -13.01 8.02
C VAL A 5 -11.82 -12.15 9.23
N GLU A 6 -10.70 -12.43 9.89
CA GLU A 6 -10.16 -11.68 11.03
C GLU A 6 -8.96 -10.86 10.59
N VAL A 7 -8.85 -9.61 11.09
CA VAL A 7 -7.69 -8.74 10.84
C VAL A 7 -6.90 -8.59 12.12
N ARG A 8 -5.61 -8.93 12.04
CA ARG A 8 -4.67 -8.84 13.16
C ARG A 8 -3.60 -7.80 12.87
N SER A 9 -3.28 -6.96 13.86
CA SER A 9 -2.08 -6.11 13.84
C SER A 9 -0.92 -6.96 14.38
N VAL A 10 0.13 -7.10 13.59
CA VAL A 10 1.24 -8.02 13.86
C VAL A 10 2.57 -7.28 13.84
N GLY A 11 3.61 -7.87 14.41
CA GLY A 11 4.95 -7.34 14.44
C GLY A 11 5.85 -7.84 13.30
N ILE A 12 7.13 -7.53 13.43
CA ILE A 12 8.18 -7.85 12.44
C ILE A 12 8.34 -9.37 12.25
N GLU A 13 7.96 -10.17 13.21
CA GLU A 13 7.98 -11.64 13.17
C GLU A 13 7.06 -12.22 12.09
N HIS A 14 6.10 -11.44 11.58
CA HIS A 14 5.20 -11.82 10.48
C HIS A 14 5.62 -11.23 9.13
N LEU A 15 6.81 -10.66 9.04
CA LEU A 15 7.26 -10.01 7.80
C LEU A 15 7.41 -11.01 6.64
N ASP A 16 7.76 -12.25 6.91
CA ASP A 16 7.85 -13.30 5.88
C ASP A 16 6.48 -13.65 5.29
N VAL A 17 5.43 -13.63 6.13
CA VAL A 17 4.03 -13.82 5.69
C VAL A 17 3.61 -12.67 4.77
N TRP A 18 3.89 -11.44 5.17
CA TRP A 18 3.69 -10.25 4.33
C TRP A 18 4.40 -10.39 2.99
N TYR A 19 5.68 -10.73 3.01
CA TYR A 19 6.52 -10.75 1.82
C TYR A 19 6.07 -11.83 0.83
N ARG A 20 5.63 -12.99 1.30
CA ARG A 20 5.05 -14.03 0.45
C ARG A 20 3.82 -13.51 -0.30
N LEU A 21 2.86 -12.87 0.39
CA LEU A 21 1.68 -12.27 -0.22
C LEU A 21 2.05 -11.15 -1.20
N TYR A 22 3.08 -10.37 -0.87
CA TYR A 22 3.57 -9.27 -1.69
C TYR A 22 4.21 -9.77 -2.99
N CYS A 23 5.03 -10.82 -2.93
CA CYS A 23 5.58 -11.50 -4.10
C CYS A 23 4.47 -12.06 -5.00
N GLU A 24 3.47 -12.74 -4.43
CA GLU A 24 2.32 -13.24 -5.18
C GLU A 24 1.56 -12.11 -5.90
N THR A 25 1.35 -11.00 -5.20
CA THR A 25 0.71 -9.81 -5.76
C THR A 25 1.56 -9.20 -6.89
N GLY A 26 2.87 -9.10 -6.70
CA GLY A 26 3.81 -8.62 -7.71
C GLY A 26 3.80 -9.47 -8.97
N MET A 27 3.92 -10.79 -8.83
CA MET A 27 3.86 -11.73 -9.96
C MET A 27 2.54 -11.64 -10.72
N ARG A 28 1.41 -11.62 -10.00
CA ARG A 28 0.08 -11.54 -10.61
C ARG A 28 -0.14 -10.27 -11.42
N ASN A 29 0.45 -9.15 -10.98
CA ASN A 29 0.22 -7.84 -11.57
C ASN A 29 1.40 -7.36 -12.45
N GLY A 30 2.46 -8.16 -12.61
CA GLY A 30 3.66 -7.78 -13.37
C GLY A 30 4.42 -6.60 -12.76
N LEU A 31 4.43 -6.47 -11.42
CA LEU A 31 5.04 -5.35 -10.72
C LEU A 31 6.49 -5.64 -10.32
N HIS A 32 7.35 -4.64 -10.44
CA HIS A 32 8.61 -4.65 -9.71
C HIS A 32 8.35 -4.47 -8.22
N ILE A 33 8.88 -5.37 -7.40
CA ILE A 33 8.66 -5.36 -5.97
C ILE A 33 9.96 -5.04 -5.22
N ASN A 34 9.81 -4.37 -4.07
CA ASN A 34 10.91 -4.13 -3.15
C ASN A 34 11.36 -5.44 -2.48
N SER A 35 12.61 -5.49 -2.04
CA SER A 35 13.16 -6.66 -1.33
C SER A 35 12.57 -6.82 0.08
N LEU A 36 12.68 -8.01 0.64
CA LEU A 36 12.33 -8.27 2.04
C LEU A 36 13.13 -7.37 3.01
N ASP A 37 14.41 -7.16 2.72
CA ASP A 37 15.29 -6.33 3.56
C ASP A 37 14.87 -4.86 3.56
N TYR A 38 14.31 -4.37 2.46
CA TYR A 38 13.71 -3.04 2.43
C TYR A 38 12.59 -2.91 3.47
N PHE A 39 11.65 -3.85 3.51
CA PHE A 39 10.54 -3.81 4.47
C PHE A 39 11.01 -4.04 5.91
N ARG A 40 12.03 -4.89 6.09
CA ARG A 40 12.66 -5.07 7.40
C ARG A 40 13.25 -3.76 7.91
N SER A 41 13.96 -3.03 7.06
CA SER A 41 14.53 -1.73 7.39
C SER A 41 13.46 -0.69 7.71
N VAL A 42 12.36 -0.65 6.97
CA VAL A 42 11.23 0.27 7.24
C VAL A 42 10.61 0.02 8.61
N LEU A 43 10.39 -1.25 8.98
CA LEU A 43 9.83 -1.59 10.30
C LEU A 43 10.85 -1.34 11.43
N ALA A 44 12.11 -1.71 11.23
CA ALA A 44 13.17 -1.54 12.23
C ALA A 44 13.43 -0.05 12.53
N ALA A 45 13.49 0.80 11.51
CA ALA A 45 13.67 2.24 11.68
C ALA A 45 12.61 2.86 12.59
N LYS A 46 11.36 2.38 12.51
CA LYS A 46 10.26 2.86 13.36
C LYS A 46 10.25 2.28 14.77
N MET A 47 10.94 1.18 15.01
CA MET A 47 11.13 0.65 16.36
C MET A 47 12.21 1.41 17.15
N GLU A 48 13.18 2.00 16.46
CA GLU A 48 14.29 2.75 17.05
C GLU A 48 14.02 4.25 17.20
N GLU A 49 13.08 4.81 16.41
CA GLU A 49 12.76 6.23 16.48
C GLU A 49 11.95 6.58 17.74
N THR A 50 12.43 7.57 18.46
CA THR A 50 11.74 8.20 19.58
C THR A 50 10.63 9.17 19.12
N ASP A 51 10.55 9.44 17.82
CA ASP A 51 9.52 10.30 17.23
C ASP A 51 8.17 9.57 17.26
N LYS A 52 7.31 10.04 18.17
CA LYS A 52 5.97 9.50 18.39
C LYS A 52 4.94 9.95 17.34
N ASP A 53 5.34 10.81 16.41
CA ASP A 53 4.40 11.44 15.47
C ASP A 53 4.00 10.53 14.30
N VAL A 54 4.77 9.49 14.03
CA VAL A 54 4.50 8.54 12.96
C VAL A 54 4.60 7.09 13.44
N THR A 55 3.54 6.32 13.24
CA THR A 55 3.50 4.89 13.55
C THR A 55 3.31 4.08 12.26
N VAL A 56 4.06 3.00 12.11
CA VAL A 56 3.87 2.02 11.04
C VAL A 56 3.27 0.74 11.63
N LYS A 57 2.19 0.26 11.04
CA LYS A 57 1.54 -1.01 11.42
C LYS A 57 1.52 -1.97 10.24
N LEU A 58 1.80 -3.23 10.52
CA LEU A 58 1.54 -4.33 9.61
C LEU A 58 0.22 -4.99 10.04
N LEU A 59 -0.75 -5.00 9.11
CA LEU A 59 -2.03 -5.66 9.30
C LEU A 59 -2.13 -6.86 8.37
N ILE A 60 -2.62 -7.99 8.87
CA ILE A 60 -2.86 -9.19 8.08
C ILE A 60 -4.29 -9.68 8.32
N ALA A 61 -4.99 -9.97 7.22
CA ALA A 61 -6.31 -10.60 7.22
C ALA A 61 -6.18 -12.12 7.08
N TYR A 62 -6.77 -12.84 7.99
CA TYR A 62 -6.76 -14.30 8.07
C TYR A 62 -8.16 -14.90 7.89
N CYS A 63 -8.21 -16.09 7.34
CA CYS A 63 -9.35 -17.00 7.49
C CYS A 63 -8.88 -18.24 8.24
N GLY A 64 -9.27 -18.37 9.52
CA GLY A 64 -8.58 -19.29 10.42
C GLY A 64 -7.11 -18.89 10.59
N GLU A 65 -6.19 -19.78 10.25
CA GLU A 65 -4.75 -19.51 10.28
C GLU A 65 -4.16 -19.16 8.90
N GLU A 66 -4.98 -19.13 7.86
CA GLU A 66 -4.55 -18.83 6.51
C GLU A 66 -4.51 -17.31 6.25
N PRO A 67 -3.34 -16.72 5.95
CA PRO A 67 -3.22 -15.30 5.62
C PRO A 67 -3.65 -15.05 4.17
N LEU A 68 -4.63 -14.21 3.97
CA LEU A 68 -5.26 -13.93 2.67
C LEU A 68 -4.91 -12.56 2.10
N ALA A 69 -4.64 -11.57 2.95
CA ALA A 69 -4.25 -10.25 2.52
C ALA A 69 -3.48 -9.54 3.62
N ALA A 70 -2.65 -8.58 3.25
CA ALA A 70 -1.86 -7.81 4.22
C ALA A 70 -1.63 -6.38 3.74
N MET A 71 -1.34 -5.47 4.67
CA MET A 71 -1.01 -4.08 4.35
C MET A 71 -0.04 -3.46 5.34
N PHE A 72 0.75 -2.51 4.84
CA PHE A 72 1.44 -1.52 5.65
C PHE A 72 0.57 -0.27 5.77
N LEU A 73 0.32 0.12 7.01
CA LEU A 73 -0.45 1.30 7.38
C LEU A 73 0.47 2.29 8.07
N VAL A 74 0.56 3.50 7.55
CA VAL A 74 1.34 4.60 8.15
C VAL A 74 0.36 5.57 8.79
N ILE A 75 0.55 5.84 10.06
CA ILE A 75 -0.33 6.68 10.87
C ILE A 75 0.49 7.88 11.36
N SER A 76 0.09 9.08 10.98
CA SER A 76 0.61 10.34 11.51
C SER A 76 -0.42 11.00 12.42
N SER A 77 -0.11 12.18 12.96
CA SER A 77 -0.96 12.87 13.93
C SER A 77 -2.40 13.11 13.48
N HIS A 78 -2.66 13.26 12.18
CA HIS A 78 -3.99 13.54 11.64
C HIS A 78 -4.36 12.74 10.39
N ARG A 79 -3.41 12.02 9.79
CA ARG A 79 -3.63 11.24 8.57
C ARG A 79 -3.13 9.82 8.73
N THR A 80 -3.90 8.88 8.22
CA THR A 80 -3.48 7.49 8.05
C THR A 80 -3.40 7.18 6.56
N THR A 81 -2.30 6.56 6.14
CA THR A 81 -2.04 6.23 4.73
C THR A 81 -1.92 4.72 4.53
N TYR A 82 -2.69 4.19 3.59
CA TYR A 82 -2.53 2.83 3.05
C TYR A 82 -1.34 2.82 2.08
N LEU A 83 -0.15 2.43 2.56
CA LEU A 83 1.08 2.57 1.79
C LEU A 83 1.36 1.39 0.87
N TYR A 84 1.34 0.16 1.38
CA TYR A 84 1.53 -1.06 0.62
C TYR A 84 0.41 -2.05 0.89
N GLY A 85 -0.01 -2.78 -0.15
CA GLY A 85 -1.01 -3.82 -0.04
C GLY A 85 -0.62 -5.07 -0.81
N ALA A 86 -0.98 -6.21 -0.23
CA ALA A 86 -0.76 -7.51 -0.79
C ALA A 86 -1.99 -8.40 -0.59
N SER A 87 -2.20 -9.34 -1.48
CA SER A 87 -3.31 -10.29 -1.35
C SER A 87 -3.01 -11.59 -2.08
N SER A 88 -3.47 -12.70 -1.50
CA SER A 88 -3.50 -13.98 -2.17
C SER A 88 -4.47 -13.98 -3.35
N SER A 89 -4.23 -14.87 -4.30
CA SER A 89 -5.17 -15.20 -5.38
C SER A 89 -6.27 -16.16 -4.89
N GLU A 90 -6.02 -16.84 -3.77
CA GLU A 90 -6.95 -17.78 -3.16
C GLU A 90 -8.04 -17.05 -2.35
N HIS A 91 -9.17 -17.70 -2.20
CA HIS A 91 -10.30 -17.25 -1.36
C HIS A 91 -10.73 -15.79 -1.54
N ARG A 92 -10.59 -15.24 -2.75
CA ARG A 92 -10.95 -13.84 -3.07
C ARG A 92 -12.43 -13.53 -2.84
N ASN A 93 -13.29 -14.55 -2.90
CA ASN A 93 -14.71 -14.47 -2.56
C ASN A 93 -14.97 -14.12 -1.09
N LEU A 94 -13.99 -14.30 -0.20
CA LEU A 94 -14.06 -13.88 1.20
C LEU A 94 -13.81 -12.37 1.37
N MET A 95 -13.33 -11.68 0.32
CA MET A 95 -13.08 -10.24 0.28
C MET A 95 -12.13 -9.74 1.38
N PRO A 96 -10.96 -10.41 1.61
CA PRO A 96 -10.07 -10.09 2.73
C PRO A 96 -9.49 -8.67 2.65
N THR A 97 -9.27 -8.15 1.45
CA THR A 97 -8.80 -6.76 1.24
C THR A 97 -9.80 -5.71 1.71
N TYR A 98 -11.10 -5.98 1.61
CA TYR A 98 -12.14 -5.10 2.15
C TYR A 98 -12.15 -5.14 3.68
N ALA A 99 -11.99 -6.31 4.28
CA ALA A 99 -11.87 -6.44 5.72
C ALA A 99 -10.66 -5.68 6.28
N LEU A 100 -9.50 -5.78 5.59
CA LEU A 100 -8.30 -5.01 5.93
C LEU A 100 -8.55 -3.51 5.89
N GLN A 101 -9.06 -2.99 4.80
CA GLN A 101 -9.31 -1.55 4.66
C GLN A 101 -10.30 -1.04 5.70
N TRP A 102 -11.37 -1.79 5.94
CA TRP A 102 -12.36 -1.41 6.95
C TRP A 102 -11.73 -1.36 8.36
N ASN A 103 -10.94 -2.37 8.72
CA ASN A 103 -10.24 -2.39 10.00
C ASN A 103 -9.23 -1.24 10.12
N ALA A 104 -8.47 -0.96 9.06
CA ALA A 104 -7.52 0.15 9.02
C ALA A 104 -8.22 1.52 9.20
N ILE A 105 -9.38 1.73 8.59
CA ILE A 105 -10.21 2.94 8.79
C ILE A 105 -10.67 3.05 10.26
N GLN A 106 -11.08 1.94 10.88
CA GLN A 106 -11.46 1.94 12.31
C GLN A 106 -10.27 2.28 13.21
N ILE A 107 -9.09 1.74 12.92
CA ILE A 107 -7.84 2.07 13.64
C ILE A 107 -7.55 3.58 13.49
N ALA A 108 -7.58 4.11 12.28
CA ALA A 108 -7.36 5.53 12.01
C ALA A 108 -8.30 6.42 12.83
N LYS A 109 -9.60 6.09 12.83
CA LYS A 109 -10.62 6.80 13.60
C LYS A 109 -10.35 6.73 15.12
N THR A 110 -10.00 5.56 15.64
CA THR A 110 -9.69 5.37 17.06
C THR A 110 -8.45 6.17 17.50
N MET A 111 -7.49 6.33 16.60
CA MET A 111 -6.28 7.12 16.83
C MET A 111 -6.48 8.62 16.63
N GLY A 112 -7.70 9.06 16.30
CA GLY A 112 -8.03 10.48 16.13
C GLY A 112 -7.63 11.08 14.78
N CYS A 113 -7.25 10.25 13.80
CA CYS A 113 -6.96 10.74 12.46
C CYS A 113 -8.21 11.29 11.78
N LEU A 114 -8.07 12.42 11.12
CA LEU A 114 -9.14 13.09 10.38
C LEU A 114 -9.26 12.60 8.94
N GLU A 115 -8.18 12.02 8.40
CA GLU A 115 -8.09 11.59 7.02
C GLU A 115 -7.58 10.15 6.93
N TYR A 116 -8.14 9.39 5.98
CA TYR A 116 -7.64 8.09 5.55
C TYR A 116 -7.30 8.17 4.06
N ASP A 117 -6.02 8.11 3.76
CA ASP A 117 -5.49 8.20 2.40
C ASP A 117 -5.28 6.80 1.80
N PHE A 118 -6.05 6.50 0.77
CA PHE A 118 -5.91 5.26 0.00
C PHE A 118 -4.69 5.24 -0.92
N PHE A 119 -3.88 6.29 -0.91
CA PHE A 119 -2.72 6.45 -1.79
C PHE A 119 -3.07 6.45 -3.28
N GLY A 120 -2.07 6.28 -4.16
CA GLY A 120 -2.22 6.41 -5.60
C GLY A 120 -3.39 5.65 -6.22
N ILE A 121 -4.00 6.29 -7.19
CA ILE A 121 -5.12 5.78 -7.99
C ILE A 121 -4.85 6.09 -9.47
N SER A 122 -5.41 5.31 -10.39
CA SER A 122 -5.32 5.66 -11.81
C SER A 122 -5.93 7.03 -12.07
N PRO A 123 -5.24 7.93 -12.80
CA PRO A 123 -5.77 9.26 -13.13
C PRO A 123 -7.01 9.17 -14.01
N ASN A 124 -7.10 8.15 -14.85
CA ASN A 124 -8.21 7.93 -15.77
C ASN A 124 -8.92 6.61 -15.42
N PRO A 125 -10.23 6.64 -15.13
CA PRO A 125 -11.02 5.46 -14.76
C PRO A 125 -11.45 4.64 -15.99
N GLU A 126 -10.58 4.48 -16.98
CA GLU A 126 -10.88 3.73 -18.19
C GLU A 126 -10.83 2.22 -17.92
N PRO A 127 -11.84 1.44 -18.33
CA PRO A 127 -11.87 -0.01 -18.12
C PRO A 127 -10.69 -0.75 -18.73
N SER A 128 -10.07 -0.23 -19.78
CA SER A 128 -8.87 -0.78 -20.42
C SER A 128 -7.57 -0.55 -19.64
N HIS A 129 -7.58 0.37 -18.66
CA HIS A 129 -6.39 0.70 -17.90
C HIS A 129 -5.97 -0.46 -16.98
N PRO A 130 -4.70 -0.87 -16.92
CA PRO A 130 -4.25 -1.99 -16.09
C PRO A 130 -4.62 -1.85 -14.60
N MET A 131 -4.69 -0.62 -14.09
CA MET A 131 -5.05 -0.34 -12.68
C MET A 131 -6.55 -0.04 -12.47
N TYR A 132 -7.40 -0.29 -13.45
CA TYR A 132 -8.84 -0.03 -13.32
C TYR A 132 -9.50 -0.82 -12.17
N GLY A 133 -9.07 -2.06 -11.95
CA GLY A 133 -9.54 -2.87 -10.82
C GLY A 133 -9.23 -2.21 -9.46
N LEU A 134 -8.02 -1.65 -9.33
CA LEU A 134 -7.61 -0.93 -8.12
C LEU A 134 -8.40 0.39 -7.97
N TYR A 135 -8.65 1.10 -9.06
CA TYR A 135 -9.50 2.30 -9.07
C TYR A 135 -10.89 1.98 -8.52
N ARG A 136 -11.56 0.96 -9.07
CA ARG A 136 -12.89 0.54 -8.60
C ARG A 136 -12.89 0.12 -7.14
N PHE A 137 -11.88 -0.62 -6.70
CA PHE A 137 -11.74 -1.05 -5.32
C PHE A 137 -11.69 0.15 -4.37
N LYS A 138 -10.78 1.11 -4.61
CA LYS A 138 -10.60 2.29 -3.76
C LYS A 138 -11.83 3.19 -3.80
N LYS A 139 -12.39 3.44 -4.97
CA LYS A 139 -13.61 4.25 -5.17
C LYS A 139 -14.83 3.68 -4.44
N GLY A 140 -14.89 2.36 -4.28
CA GLY A 140 -15.97 1.66 -3.57
C GLY A 140 -16.11 2.01 -2.08
N PHE A 141 -15.09 2.61 -1.47
CA PHE A 141 -15.14 3.11 -0.09
C PHE A 141 -15.74 4.52 0.04
N GLY A 142 -16.06 5.19 -1.06
CA GLY A 142 -16.78 6.48 -1.08
C GLY A 142 -15.86 7.67 -1.12
N GLY A 143 -14.78 7.88 -0.70
CA GLY A 143 -13.91 9.06 -0.58
C GLY A 143 -13.86 10.00 -1.80
N HIS A 144 -13.16 11.09 -1.65
CA HIS A 144 -12.91 12.07 -2.70
C HIS A 144 -11.59 11.77 -3.40
N ILE A 145 -11.56 11.92 -4.74
CA ILE A 145 -10.32 11.88 -5.50
C ILE A 145 -9.67 13.25 -5.41
N PHE A 146 -8.42 13.27 -4.98
CA PHE A 146 -7.63 14.48 -4.90
C PHE A 146 -6.56 14.45 -5.99
N HIS A 147 -6.55 15.49 -6.83
CA HIS A 147 -5.56 15.65 -7.89
C HIS A 147 -4.47 16.59 -7.41
N HIS A 148 -3.26 16.05 -7.22
CA HIS A 148 -2.08 16.85 -6.97
C HIS A 148 -1.64 17.57 -8.26
N LEU A 149 -0.95 18.70 -8.11
CA LEU A 149 -0.37 19.44 -9.26
C LEU A 149 0.77 18.68 -9.96
N GLY A 150 1.15 17.51 -9.43
CA GLY A 150 2.24 16.67 -9.91
C GLY A 150 3.46 16.74 -8.98
N CYS A 151 4.50 16.01 -9.37
CA CYS A 151 5.83 16.12 -8.78
C CYS A 151 6.65 17.10 -9.58
N TRP A 152 7.37 17.97 -8.89
CA TRP A 152 8.23 18.97 -9.49
C TRP A 152 9.66 18.71 -9.05
N ASP A 153 10.56 18.61 -10.01
CA ASP A 153 11.98 18.46 -9.74
C ASP A 153 12.65 19.83 -9.85
N TYR A 154 13.60 20.11 -8.97
CA TYR A 154 14.50 21.25 -9.07
C TYR A 154 15.93 20.73 -9.25
N PRO A 155 16.45 20.72 -10.47
CA PRO A 155 17.79 20.19 -10.74
C PRO A 155 18.86 21.11 -10.14
N LEU A 156 19.70 20.53 -9.27
CA LEU A 156 20.88 21.23 -8.74
C LEU A 156 22.07 21.14 -9.72
N ASP A 157 22.06 20.15 -10.60
CA ASP A 157 23.04 19.88 -11.63
C ASP A 157 22.28 19.36 -12.85
N GLU A 158 22.17 20.19 -13.87
CA GLU A 158 21.34 19.89 -15.04
C GLU A 158 21.85 18.67 -15.82
N GLU A 159 23.17 18.50 -15.96
CA GLU A 159 23.73 17.37 -16.72
C GLU A 159 23.41 16.03 -16.01
N LYS A 160 23.62 15.97 -14.71
CA LYS A 160 23.28 14.77 -13.90
C LYS A 160 21.79 14.50 -13.90
N TYR A 161 20.98 15.56 -13.85
CA TYR A 161 19.52 15.44 -13.90
C TYR A 161 19.06 14.83 -15.21
N GLN A 162 19.59 15.26 -16.37
CA GLN A 162 19.23 14.69 -17.66
C GLN A 162 19.63 13.20 -17.77
N VAL A 163 20.80 12.83 -17.24
CA VAL A 163 21.20 11.41 -17.16
C VAL A 163 20.23 10.61 -16.29
N PHE A 164 19.88 11.13 -15.12
CA PHE A 164 18.90 10.49 -14.22
C PHE A 164 17.54 10.33 -14.91
N ARG A 165 17.03 11.38 -15.56
CA ARG A 165 15.76 11.32 -16.27
C ARG A 165 15.76 10.30 -17.42
N ALA A 166 16.84 10.25 -18.19
CA ALA A 166 16.98 9.26 -19.25
C ALA A 166 16.95 7.82 -18.70
N TYR A 167 17.66 7.59 -17.58
CA TYR A 167 17.66 6.30 -16.89
C TYR A 167 16.28 5.94 -16.34
N GLU A 168 15.60 6.89 -15.69
CA GLU A 168 14.25 6.71 -15.17
C GLU A 168 13.27 6.35 -16.29
N MET A 169 13.30 7.10 -17.39
CA MET A 169 12.43 6.84 -18.56
C MET A 169 12.71 5.49 -19.21
N SER A 170 13.95 5.03 -19.23
CA SER A 170 14.29 3.71 -19.77
C SER A 170 13.74 2.53 -18.95
N ARG A 171 13.39 2.77 -17.69
CA ARG A 171 12.81 1.77 -16.76
C ARG A 171 11.29 1.82 -16.64
N GLN A 172 10.64 2.73 -17.31
CA GLN A 172 9.19 2.90 -17.22
C GLN A 172 8.43 1.73 -17.85
N GLY A 173 8.12 0.72 -16.99
CA GLY A 173 7.04 -0.23 -17.28
C GLY A 173 5.67 0.25 -16.81
N TYR A 174 5.57 1.30 -15.98
CA TYR A 174 4.32 1.72 -15.35
C TYR A 174 3.51 2.77 -16.09
N TYR A 175 4.10 3.49 -17.03
CA TYR A 175 3.50 4.67 -17.68
C TYR A 175 3.72 4.72 -19.18
N ALA A 176 4.02 3.59 -19.83
CA ALA A 176 3.87 3.51 -21.27
C ALA A 176 2.36 3.51 -21.58
N VAL A 177 1.82 4.70 -21.80
CA VAL A 177 0.52 4.94 -22.41
C VAL A 177 0.72 4.93 -23.91
#